data_436c844af48f58ee1c141d9dafd20413
#
_entry.id   436c844af48f58ee1c141d9dafd20413
#
_cell.length_a   1.000
_cell.length_b   1.000
_cell.length_c   1.000
_cell.angle_alpha   90.00
_cell.angle_beta   90.00
_cell.angle_gamma   90.00
#
_symmetry.space_group_name_H-M   'P 1'
#
loop_
_entity.id
_entity.type
_entity.pdbx_description
1 polymer ?
#
loop_
_entity_poly.entity_id
_entity_poly.type
_entity_poly.pdbx_seq_one_letter_code
_entity_poly.pdbx_strand_id
1 'polypeptide(L)'
;ITESTVNEIHKVLRSCFRQAVKWDMMEKNPAVDATVPKAKKQEREIWTAEMLMQALEACDNKMLKIAFHLAFTATLRIGEVLGLTWDAMDISEEAIAANRAYVYINKEVERVSKQAVEELNSKDIILIFPSQKKNNKTVRVLKSPKTDSSKRKVFTPKSVAQCLIELKKDQEEIIEALGNEYQNYNLVMATTFGLPIGDSYLRTKMQDIIDELGLPDVVFHSLRHTSVTYKLKLSGGDIKAVQGDSGHAQADMVTEVYGHILDEDRRKNAELMENAFYNKENLNPQMKNQ
;
A
#
# COMPACT_ATOMS: atom_id res chain seq x y z
N ILE A 1 12.83 5.94 25.20
CA ILE A 1 11.97 4.89 24.63
C ILE A 1 10.54 5.38 24.76
N THR A 2 9.77 5.36 23.65
CA THR A 2 8.37 5.79 23.68
C THR A 2 7.46 4.70 24.21
N GLU A 3 6.28 5.07 24.73
CA GLU A 3 5.25 4.13 25.19
C GLU A 3 4.85 3.12 24.11
N SER A 4 4.78 3.57 22.86
CA SER A 4 4.51 2.71 21.71
C SER A 4 5.61 1.66 21.52
N THR A 5 6.88 2.03 21.67
CA THR A 5 8.01 1.09 21.59
C THR A 5 7.95 0.06 22.72
N VAL A 6 7.60 0.47 23.94
CA VAL A 6 7.42 -0.45 25.08
C VAL A 6 6.32 -1.46 24.78
N ASN A 7 5.19 -1.01 24.22
CA ASN A 7 4.10 -1.89 23.84
C ASN A 7 4.50 -2.92 22.78
N GLU A 8 5.29 -2.52 21.77
CA GLU A 8 5.78 -3.46 20.74
C GLU A 8 6.76 -4.50 21.33
N ILE A 9 7.68 -4.05 22.21
CA ILE A 9 8.58 -4.98 22.91
C ILE A 9 7.77 -5.97 23.75
N HIS A 10 6.77 -5.48 24.49
CA HIS A 10 5.89 -6.34 25.30
C HIS A 10 5.15 -7.38 24.44
N LYS A 11 4.62 -7.01 23.26
CA LYS A 11 3.96 -7.95 22.34
C LYS A 11 4.91 -9.06 21.91
N VAL A 12 6.16 -8.72 21.57
CA VAL A 12 7.19 -9.70 21.18
C VAL A 12 7.48 -10.65 22.34
N LEU A 13 7.78 -10.12 23.53
CA LEU A 13 8.07 -10.92 24.73
C LEU A 13 6.89 -11.84 25.09
N ARG A 14 5.67 -11.28 25.07
CA ARG A 14 4.46 -12.06 25.37
C ARG A 14 4.27 -13.21 24.39
N SER A 15 4.60 -13.00 23.10
CA SER A 15 4.54 -14.04 22.09
C SER A 15 5.62 -15.11 22.29
N CYS A 16 6.86 -14.70 22.59
CA CYS A 16 7.97 -15.62 22.89
C CYS A 16 7.66 -16.51 24.10
N PHE A 17 7.23 -15.91 25.21
CA PHE A 17 6.88 -16.68 26.40
C PHE A 17 5.66 -17.57 26.19
N ARG A 18 4.68 -17.16 25.38
CA ARG A 18 3.57 -18.04 25.00
C ARG A 18 4.06 -19.28 24.26
N GLN A 19 5.05 -19.13 23.40
CA GLN A 19 5.65 -20.26 22.67
C GLN A 19 6.47 -21.14 23.60
N ALA A 20 7.21 -20.55 24.55
CA ALA A 20 7.97 -21.31 25.57
C ALA A 20 7.05 -22.15 26.47
N VAL A 21 5.88 -21.61 26.86
CA VAL A 21 4.86 -22.40 27.58
C VAL A 21 4.33 -23.55 26.72
N LYS A 22 4.10 -23.35 25.42
CA LYS A 22 3.67 -24.42 24.51
C LYS A 22 4.71 -25.51 24.31
N TRP A 23 5.98 -25.20 24.52
CA TRP A 23 7.10 -26.15 24.44
C TRP A 23 7.46 -26.74 25.78
N ASP A 24 6.64 -26.53 26.82
CA ASP A 24 6.87 -26.99 28.21
C ASP A 24 8.21 -26.51 28.80
N MET A 25 8.76 -25.41 28.27
CA MET A 25 9.99 -24.79 28.79
C MET A 25 9.73 -23.92 30.04
N MET A 26 8.45 -23.54 30.28
CA MET A 26 8.00 -22.77 31.43
C MET A 26 6.51 -23.00 31.69
N GLU A 27 6.10 -22.91 32.95
CA GLU A 27 4.72 -23.17 33.37
C GLU A 27 3.76 -22.01 33.02
N LYS A 28 4.23 -20.77 33.14
CA LYS A 28 3.42 -19.58 32.99
C LYS A 28 4.14 -18.51 32.13
N ASN A 29 3.35 -17.76 31.41
CA ASN A 29 3.85 -16.60 30.66
C ASN A 29 3.88 -15.35 31.58
N PRO A 30 5.06 -14.88 32.01
CA PRO A 30 5.16 -13.75 32.95
C PRO A 30 4.75 -12.41 32.34
N ALA A 31 4.63 -12.35 31.01
CA ALA A 31 4.24 -11.11 30.33
C ALA A 31 2.72 -10.95 30.16
N VAL A 32 1.89 -11.91 30.60
CA VAL A 32 0.43 -11.81 30.45
C VAL A 32 -0.13 -10.72 31.36
N ASP A 33 0.33 -10.70 32.63
CA ASP A 33 -0.17 -9.78 33.65
C ASP A 33 0.72 -8.52 33.81
N ALA A 34 1.69 -8.34 32.90
CA ALA A 34 2.56 -7.18 32.96
C ALA A 34 1.78 -5.91 32.59
N THR A 35 1.90 -4.89 33.45
CA THR A 35 1.31 -3.56 33.18
C THR A 35 2.14 -2.86 32.13
N VAL A 36 1.53 -2.54 31.01
CA VAL A 36 2.15 -1.75 29.94
C VAL A 36 1.54 -0.35 29.87
N PRO A 37 2.35 0.69 29.55
CA PRO A 37 1.84 2.04 29.43
C PRO A 37 0.81 2.13 28.29
N LYS A 38 -0.23 2.93 28.49
CA LYS A 38 -1.21 3.23 27.44
C LYS A 38 -0.58 4.24 26.47
N ALA A 39 -0.13 3.76 25.32
CA ALA A 39 0.29 4.65 24.25
C ALA A 39 -0.91 5.46 23.72
N LYS A 40 -0.78 6.77 23.69
CA LYS A 40 -1.76 7.61 22.99
C LYS A 40 -1.67 7.29 21.51
N LYS A 41 -2.83 6.95 20.90
CA LYS A 41 -2.92 6.78 19.46
C LYS A 41 -2.65 8.15 18.83
N GLN A 42 -1.46 8.31 18.22
CA GLN A 42 -1.18 9.51 17.44
C GLN A 42 -2.04 9.45 16.18
N GLU A 43 -2.92 10.41 16.00
CA GLU A 43 -3.60 10.62 14.73
C GLU A 43 -2.52 10.97 13.70
N ARG A 44 -2.40 10.13 12.68
CA ARG A 44 -1.47 10.40 11.59
C ARG A 44 -2.15 11.33 10.62
N GLU A 45 -1.46 12.39 10.27
CA GLU A 45 -1.89 13.24 9.17
C GLU A 45 -1.95 12.42 7.87
N ILE A 46 -2.99 12.68 7.11
CA ILE A 46 -3.19 12.09 5.77
C ILE A 46 -3.41 13.24 4.78
N TRP A 47 -2.89 13.09 3.59
CA TRP A 47 -3.17 14.06 2.54
C TRP A 47 -4.61 13.94 2.06
N THR A 48 -5.22 15.09 1.78
CA THR A 48 -6.47 15.13 1.02
C THR A 48 -6.22 14.81 -0.45
N ALA A 49 -7.28 14.60 -1.24
CA ALA A 49 -7.14 14.40 -2.68
C ALA A 49 -6.52 15.63 -3.36
N GLU A 50 -6.87 16.82 -2.91
CA GLU A 50 -6.35 18.09 -3.41
C GLU A 50 -4.83 18.20 -3.15
N MET A 51 -4.37 17.89 -1.94
CA MET A 51 -2.94 17.87 -1.58
C MET A 51 -2.17 16.86 -2.44
N LEU A 52 -2.75 15.66 -2.66
CA LEU A 52 -2.13 14.66 -3.52
C LEU A 52 -2.04 15.16 -4.97
N MET A 53 -3.09 15.81 -5.49
CA MET A 53 -3.07 16.38 -6.84
C MET A 53 -2.02 17.47 -6.97
N GLN A 54 -1.90 18.38 -5.98
CA GLN A 54 -0.83 19.38 -5.94
C GLN A 54 0.57 18.74 -5.98
N ALA A 55 0.77 17.69 -5.17
CA ALA A 55 2.04 16.96 -5.16
C ALA A 55 2.33 16.26 -6.51
N LEU A 56 1.31 15.70 -7.17
CA LEU A 56 1.44 15.09 -8.49
C LEU A 56 1.75 16.12 -9.59
N GLU A 57 1.16 17.30 -9.54
CA GLU A 57 1.40 18.38 -10.49
C GLU A 57 2.81 18.96 -10.36
N ALA A 58 3.26 19.21 -9.13
CA ALA A 58 4.61 19.72 -8.84
C ALA A 58 5.72 18.68 -9.04
N CYS A 59 5.37 17.40 -9.10
CA CYS A 59 6.36 16.33 -9.16
C CYS A 59 6.96 16.16 -10.56
N ASP A 60 8.20 16.58 -10.77
CA ASP A 60 8.96 16.33 -12.02
C ASP A 60 9.60 14.95 -12.06
N ASN A 61 9.69 14.27 -10.93
CA ASN A 61 10.29 12.95 -10.84
C ASN A 61 9.32 11.85 -11.28
N LYS A 62 9.51 11.33 -12.49
CA LYS A 62 8.63 10.29 -13.08
C LYS A 62 8.43 9.09 -12.16
N MET A 63 9.50 8.62 -11.50
CA MET A 63 9.42 7.43 -10.61
C MET A 63 8.59 7.70 -9.35
N LEU A 64 8.76 8.88 -8.74
CA LEU A 64 7.93 9.28 -7.60
C LEU A 64 6.46 9.48 -8.02
N LYS A 65 6.22 10.12 -9.18
CA LYS A 65 4.87 10.31 -9.72
C LYS A 65 4.14 8.98 -9.91
N ILE A 66 4.80 7.99 -10.52
CA ILE A 66 4.26 6.63 -10.67
C ILE A 66 4.04 5.96 -9.30
N ALA A 67 4.98 6.12 -8.37
CA ALA A 67 4.83 5.58 -7.03
C ALA A 67 3.61 6.17 -6.29
N PHE A 68 3.36 7.48 -6.43
CA PHE A 68 2.17 8.14 -5.90
C PHE A 68 0.88 7.58 -6.54
N HIS A 69 0.84 7.49 -7.87
CA HIS A 69 -0.31 6.92 -8.56
C HIS A 69 -0.61 5.49 -8.09
N LEU A 70 0.39 4.62 -8.02
CA LEU A 70 0.22 3.22 -7.59
C LEU A 70 -0.19 3.11 -6.12
N ALA A 71 0.41 3.90 -5.23
CA ALA A 71 0.07 3.90 -3.81
C ALA A 71 -1.36 4.38 -3.56
N PHE A 72 -1.81 5.39 -4.31
CA PHE A 72 -3.13 5.98 -4.14
C PHE A 72 -4.22 5.21 -4.90
N THR A 73 -4.03 4.89 -6.18
CA THR A 73 -5.10 4.24 -6.97
C THR A 73 -5.17 2.73 -6.75
N ALA A 74 -4.03 2.06 -6.63
CA ALA A 74 -3.95 0.61 -6.43
C ALA A 74 -3.67 0.20 -4.97
N THR A 75 -3.59 1.17 -4.05
CA THR A 75 -3.43 0.93 -2.61
C THR A 75 -2.16 0.12 -2.28
N LEU A 76 -1.07 0.29 -3.06
CA LEU A 76 0.16 -0.47 -2.92
C LEU A 76 0.99 -0.01 -1.73
N ARG A 77 1.62 -0.98 -1.03
CA ARG A 77 2.70 -0.70 -0.09
C ARG A 77 3.98 -0.34 -0.86
N ILE A 78 4.89 0.41 -0.24
CA ILE A 78 6.15 0.79 -0.91
C ILE A 78 6.94 -0.43 -1.44
N GLY A 79 7.00 -1.52 -0.68
CA GLY A 79 7.64 -2.76 -1.14
C GLY A 79 6.96 -3.40 -2.34
N GLU A 80 5.62 -3.34 -2.40
CA GLU A 80 4.82 -3.82 -3.53
C GLU A 80 5.04 -2.93 -4.78
N VAL A 81 5.11 -1.60 -4.60
CA VAL A 81 5.45 -0.66 -5.68
C VAL A 81 6.83 -0.97 -6.26
N LEU A 82 7.83 -1.17 -5.39
CA LEU A 82 9.21 -1.46 -5.81
C LEU A 82 9.37 -2.85 -6.43
N GLY A 83 8.50 -3.81 -6.06
CA GLY A 83 8.51 -5.18 -6.55
C GLY A 83 7.60 -5.44 -7.75
N LEU A 84 6.89 -4.42 -8.24
CA LEU A 84 6.02 -4.55 -9.40
C LEU A 84 6.84 -4.81 -10.66
N THR A 85 6.42 -5.79 -11.46
CA THR A 85 7.07 -6.19 -12.70
C THR A 85 6.14 -6.04 -13.89
N TRP A 86 6.68 -5.81 -15.08
CA TRP A 86 5.89 -5.57 -16.30
C TRP A 86 5.02 -6.77 -16.72
N ASP A 87 5.44 -7.99 -16.39
CA ASP A 87 4.64 -9.22 -16.61
C ASP A 87 3.46 -9.36 -15.64
N ALA A 88 3.41 -8.54 -14.60
CA ALA A 88 2.35 -8.56 -13.59
C ALA A 88 1.29 -7.48 -13.83
N MET A 89 1.02 -7.11 -15.09
CA MET A 89 -0.03 -6.14 -15.42
C MET A 89 -0.57 -6.36 -16.83
N ASP A 90 -1.78 -5.88 -17.05
CA ASP A 90 -2.36 -5.72 -18.37
C ASP A 90 -2.75 -4.24 -18.55
N ILE A 91 -1.96 -3.55 -19.33
CA ILE A 91 -2.14 -2.14 -19.71
C ILE A 91 -2.22 -2.00 -21.23
N SER A 92 -2.71 -3.06 -21.93
CA SER A 92 -2.94 -3.03 -23.37
C SER A 92 -4.01 -1.99 -23.74
N GLU A 93 -3.99 -1.52 -24.97
CA GLU A 93 -4.98 -0.57 -25.48
C GLU A 93 -6.40 -1.13 -25.35
N GLU A 94 -6.58 -2.42 -25.62
CA GLU A 94 -7.85 -3.13 -25.48
C GLU A 94 -8.31 -3.18 -24.02
N ALA A 95 -7.40 -3.44 -23.08
CA ALA A 95 -7.72 -3.46 -21.65
C ALA A 95 -8.09 -2.07 -21.16
N ILE A 96 -7.37 -1.04 -21.60
CA ILE A 96 -7.64 0.36 -21.25
C ILE A 96 -8.99 0.82 -21.83
N ALA A 97 -9.26 0.52 -23.11
CA ALA A 97 -10.52 0.89 -23.76
C ALA A 97 -11.71 0.24 -23.07
N ALA A 98 -11.56 -1.01 -22.63
CA ALA A 98 -12.58 -1.77 -21.92
C ALA A 98 -12.68 -1.47 -20.40
N ASN A 99 -11.92 -0.51 -19.85
CA ASN A 99 -11.79 -0.25 -18.41
C ASN A 99 -11.37 -1.48 -17.59
N ARG A 100 -10.53 -2.36 -18.16
CA ARG A 100 -10.05 -3.59 -17.54
C ARG A 100 -8.54 -3.62 -17.33
N ALA A 101 -7.84 -2.50 -17.56
CA ALA A 101 -6.43 -2.38 -17.22
C ALA A 101 -6.21 -2.67 -15.73
N TYR A 102 -5.16 -3.44 -15.40
CA TYR A 102 -4.90 -3.84 -14.01
C TYR A 102 -3.43 -4.03 -13.72
N VAL A 103 -3.10 -3.98 -12.44
CA VAL A 103 -1.84 -4.47 -11.87
C VAL A 103 -2.12 -5.67 -10.98
N TYR A 104 -1.25 -6.68 -11.03
CA TYR A 104 -1.33 -7.87 -10.19
C TYR A 104 -0.18 -7.87 -9.19
N ILE A 105 -0.52 -7.70 -7.93
CA ILE A 105 0.43 -7.63 -6.83
C ILE A 105 0.73 -9.05 -6.36
N ASN A 106 1.91 -9.57 -6.67
CA ASN A 106 2.36 -10.91 -6.30
C ASN A 106 3.83 -10.97 -5.88
N LYS A 107 4.49 -9.82 -5.86
CA LYS A 107 5.90 -9.68 -5.49
C LYS A 107 6.09 -8.40 -4.69
N GLU A 108 7.12 -8.38 -3.85
CA GLU A 108 7.57 -7.18 -3.16
C GLU A 108 9.10 -7.14 -3.08
N VAL A 109 9.67 -5.93 -3.09
CA VAL A 109 11.10 -5.72 -2.82
C VAL A 109 11.26 -5.33 -1.36
N GLU A 110 12.12 -6.04 -0.67
CA GLU A 110 12.46 -5.75 0.72
C GLU A 110 13.97 -5.72 0.92
N ARG A 111 14.42 -4.94 1.91
CA ARG A 111 15.80 -4.95 2.38
C ARG A 111 15.91 -5.83 3.60
N VAL A 112 16.69 -6.90 3.50
CA VAL A 112 16.87 -7.91 4.57
C VAL A 112 18.34 -8.02 4.94
N SER A 113 18.65 -8.49 6.15
CA SER A 113 20.02 -8.80 6.53
C SER A 113 20.52 -10.04 5.77
N LYS A 114 21.79 -10.07 5.40
CA LYS A 114 22.43 -11.24 4.76
C LYS A 114 22.33 -12.47 5.66
N GLN A 115 22.53 -12.27 6.97
CA GLN A 115 22.39 -13.32 7.98
C GLN A 115 20.97 -13.94 7.97
N ALA A 116 19.92 -13.12 7.91
CA ALA A 116 18.54 -13.62 7.84
C ALA A 116 18.27 -14.43 6.55
N VAL A 117 18.87 -14.02 5.43
CA VAL A 117 18.76 -14.79 4.17
C VAL A 117 19.35 -16.19 4.31
N GLU A 118 20.53 -16.28 4.95
CA GLU A 118 21.21 -17.55 5.19
C GLU A 118 20.45 -18.42 6.20
N GLU A 119 20.08 -17.87 7.37
CA GLU A 119 19.39 -18.59 8.45
C GLU A 119 17.99 -19.11 8.05
N LEU A 120 17.28 -18.37 7.20
CA LEU A 120 15.95 -18.75 6.71
C LEU A 120 15.99 -19.56 5.40
N ASN A 121 17.18 -20.01 4.97
CA ASN A 121 17.37 -20.74 3.71
C ASN A 121 16.68 -20.09 2.52
N SER A 122 16.73 -18.77 2.44
CA SER A 122 16.11 -17.98 1.35
C SER A 122 14.60 -18.25 1.15
N LYS A 123 13.89 -18.66 2.20
CA LYS A 123 12.46 -18.94 2.14
C LYS A 123 11.71 -17.73 1.59
N ASP A 124 10.80 -17.98 0.63
CA ASP A 124 9.99 -16.99 -0.06
C ASP A 124 10.76 -15.96 -0.92
N ILE A 125 12.09 -16.07 -1.02
CA ILE A 125 12.92 -15.21 -1.88
C ILE A 125 12.92 -15.76 -3.31
N ILE A 126 12.55 -14.89 -4.26
CA ILE A 126 12.55 -15.18 -5.70
C ILE A 126 13.92 -14.83 -6.28
N LEU A 127 14.49 -13.69 -5.86
CA LEU A 127 15.74 -13.17 -6.38
C LEU A 127 16.44 -12.32 -5.33
N ILE A 128 17.78 -12.42 -5.27
CA ILE A 128 18.65 -11.54 -4.49
C ILE A 128 19.34 -10.59 -5.46
N PHE A 129 19.09 -9.28 -5.31
CA PHE A 129 19.73 -8.28 -6.17
C PHE A 129 21.19 -8.07 -5.78
N PRO A 130 22.06 -7.79 -6.75
CA PRO A 130 23.46 -7.51 -6.47
C PRO A 130 23.64 -6.31 -5.54
N SER A 131 24.54 -6.43 -4.59
CA SER A 131 24.84 -5.35 -3.64
C SER A 131 25.82 -4.37 -4.28
N GLN A 132 25.44 -3.10 -4.34
CA GLN A 132 26.31 -2.02 -4.86
C GLN A 132 27.51 -1.72 -3.94
N LYS A 133 27.49 -2.15 -2.68
CA LYS A 133 28.58 -1.94 -1.71
C LYS A 133 29.05 -3.28 -1.15
N LYS A 134 30.34 -3.56 -1.24
CA LYS A 134 30.96 -4.82 -0.79
C LYS A 134 30.69 -5.15 0.70
N ASN A 135 30.64 -4.15 1.56
CA ASN A 135 30.53 -4.33 3.02
C ASN A 135 29.11 -4.13 3.58
N ASN A 136 28.07 -4.17 2.73
CA ASN A 136 26.70 -4.08 3.22
C ASN A 136 26.31 -5.33 4.00
N LYS A 137 25.80 -5.11 5.22
CA LYS A 137 25.20 -6.18 6.05
C LYS A 137 23.79 -6.57 5.57
N THR A 138 23.21 -5.82 4.62
CA THR A 138 21.89 -6.03 4.06
C THR A 138 21.93 -6.17 2.56
N VAL A 139 20.95 -6.88 1.99
CA VAL A 139 20.69 -7.00 0.55
C VAL A 139 19.24 -6.66 0.26
N ARG A 140 18.96 -6.29 -1.00
CA ARG A 140 17.58 -6.21 -1.50
C ARG A 140 17.20 -7.55 -2.08
N VAL A 141 16.00 -7.98 -1.79
CA VAL A 141 15.44 -9.23 -2.32
C VAL A 141 14.09 -8.95 -2.97
N LEU A 142 13.82 -9.64 -4.06
CA LEU A 142 12.46 -9.80 -4.59
C LEU A 142 11.89 -11.05 -3.95
N LYS A 143 10.74 -10.94 -3.33
CA LYS A 143 10.11 -12.06 -2.64
C LYS A 143 8.60 -12.10 -2.87
N SER A 144 7.99 -13.24 -2.61
CA SER A 144 6.54 -13.40 -2.54
C SER A 144 5.98 -12.66 -1.32
N PRO A 145 4.77 -12.08 -1.41
CA PRO A 145 4.10 -11.51 -0.26
C PRO A 145 3.90 -12.54 0.85
N LYS A 146 3.92 -12.08 2.10
CA LYS A 146 3.84 -12.93 3.30
C LYS A 146 2.57 -13.77 3.41
N THR A 147 1.45 -13.31 2.82
CA THR A 147 0.15 -13.99 2.88
C THR A 147 -0.47 -14.06 1.49
N ASP A 148 -1.26 -15.09 1.23
CA ASP A 148 -1.98 -15.24 -0.04
C ASP A 148 -3.02 -14.13 -0.25
N SER A 149 -3.61 -13.60 0.82
CA SER A 149 -4.52 -12.43 0.75
C SER A 149 -3.84 -11.16 0.25
N SER A 150 -2.50 -11.09 0.30
CA SER A 150 -1.72 -9.99 -0.27
C SER A 150 -1.59 -10.07 -1.78
N LYS A 151 -1.72 -11.27 -2.37
CA LYS A 151 -1.75 -11.46 -3.82
C LYS A 151 -3.12 -11.04 -4.35
N ARG A 152 -3.14 -10.01 -5.18
CA ARG A 152 -4.40 -9.43 -5.63
C ARG A 152 -4.26 -8.73 -6.98
N LYS A 153 -5.36 -8.71 -7.72
CA LYS A 153 -5.53 -7.90 -8.91
C LYS A 153 -6.23 -6.60 -8.51
N VAL A 154 -5.67 -5.47 -8.91
CA VAL A 154 -6.30 -4.16 -8.73
C VAL A 154 -6.45 -3.48 -10.07
N PHE A 155 -7.66 -3.08 -10.41
CA PHE A 155 -7.93 -2.35 -11.64
C PHE A 155 -7.36 -0.94 -11.56
N THR A 156 -6.80 -0.50 -12.67
CA THR A 156 -6.02 0.74 -12.76
C THR A 156 -6.77 1.75 -13.61
N PRO A 157 -6.92 3.01 -13.16
CA PRO A 157 -7.51 4.08 -13.97
C PRO A 157 -6.75 4.26 -15.29
N LYS A 158 -7.45 4.65 -16.36
CA LYS A 158 -6.87 4.87 -17.69
C LYS A 158 -5.66 5.81 -17.66
N SER A 159 -5.77 6.92 -16.92
CA SER A 159 -4.68 7.89 -16.79
C SER A 159 -3.41 7.28 -16.19
N VAL A 160 -3.57 6.40 -15.19
CA VAL A 160 -2.42 5.72 -14.55
C VAL A 160 -1.84 4.65 -15.47
N ALA A 161 -2.69 3.90 -16.18
CA ALA A 161 -2.24 2.94 -17.20
C ALA A 161 -1.45 3.64 -18.31
N GLN A 162 -1.88 4.83 -18.74
CA GLN A 162 -1.16 5.64 -19.73
C GLN A 162 0.22 6.08 -19.21
N CYS A 163 0.31 6.56 -17.97
CA CYS A 163 1.60 6.92 -17.35
C CYS A 163 2.55 5.69 -17.26
N LEU A 164 2.00 4.49 -17.01
CA LEU A 164 2.80 3.25 -17.02
C LEU A 164 3.30 2.89 -18.43
N ILE A 165 2.50 3.09 -19.48
CA ILE A 165 2.92 2.89 -20.87
C ILE A 165 4.06 3.83 -21.23
N GLU A 166 3.95 5.11 -20.88
CA GLU A 166 5.00 6.10 -21.11
C GLU A 166 6.30 5.74 -20.38
N LEU A 167 6.21 5.30 -19.11
CA LEU A 167 7.36 4.83 -18.36
C LEU A 167 8.00 3.60 -19.01
N LYS A 168 7.18 2.66 -19.49
CA LYS A 168 7.66 1.45 -20.16
C LYS A 168 8.45 1.80 -21.41
N LYS A 169 7.96 2.74 -22.20
CA LYS A 169 8.62 3.22 -23.42
C LYS A 169 9.96 3.88 -23.11
N ASP A 170 10.01 4.79 -22.11
CA ASP A 170 11.28 5.40 -21.68
C ASP A 170 12.28 4.31 -21.24
N GLN A 171 11.80 3.27 -20.57
CA GLN A 171 12.66 2.20 -20.07
C GLN A 171 13.16 1.29 -21.20
N GLU A 172 12.34 1.02 -22.22
CA GLU A 172 12.73 0.28 -23.43
C GLU A 172 13.82 1.03 -24.21
N GLU A 173 13.73 2.37 -24.34
CA GLU A 173 14.77 3.20 -24.95
C GLU A 173 16.08 3.12 -24.17
N ILE A 174 16.04 3.12 -22.84
CA ILE A 174 17.24 2.96 -21.98
C ILE A 174 17.85 1.56 -22.16
N ILE A 175 17.01 0.51 -22.21
CA ILE A 175 17.46 -0.87 -22.43
C ILE A 175 18.18 -0.98 -23.78
N GLU A 176 17.63 -0.40 -24.83
CA GLU A 176 18.24 -0.39 -26.16
C GLU A 176 19.58 0.34 -26.16
N ALA A 177 19.64 1.52 -25.52
CA ALA A 177 20.85 2.32 -25.46
C ALA A 177 22.00 1.67 -24.66
N LEU A 178 21.69 0.99 -23.55
CA LEU A 178 22.68 0.37 -22.68
C LEU A 178 23.01 -1.09 -23.06
N GLY A 179 22.14 -1.77 -23.79
CA GLY A 179 22.33 -3.16 -24.21
C GLY A 179 22.69 -4.07 -23.02
N ASN A 180 23.86 -4.71 -23.10
CA ASN A 180 24.32 -5.66 -22.09
C ASN A 180 24.67 -5.04 -20.72
N GLU A 181 24.78 -3.73 -20.61
CA GLU A 181 25.02 -3.05 -19.33
C GLU A 181 23.74 -2.95 -18.49
N TYR A 182 22.57 -3.05 -19.12
CA TYR A 182 21.30 -3.04 -18.43
C TYR A 182 21.00 -4.41 -17.82
N GLN A 183 20.80 -4.46 -16.50
CA GLN A 183 20.42 -5.66 -15.78
C GLN A 183 18.90 -5.77 -15.75
N ASN A 184 18.31 -6.46 -16.73
CA ASN A 184 16.87 -6.53 -16.88
C ASN A 184 16.22 -7.54 -15.89
N TYR A 185 15.69 -7.03 -14.80
CA TYR A 185 14.89 -7.77 -13.83
C TYR A 185 13.38 -7.60 -14.05
N ASN A 186 12.97 -7.03 -15.17
CA ASN A 186 11.58 -6.77 -15.53
C ASN A 186 10.82 -5.86 -14.53
N LEU A 187 11.55 -5.06 -13.73
CA LEU A 187 10.96 -4.17 -12.74
C LEU A 187 10.39 -2.91 -13.38
N VAL A 188 9.22 -2.46 -12.91
CA VAL A 188 8.65 -1.15 -13.24
C VAL A 188 9.49 -0.03 -12.59
N MET A 189 9.85 -0.20 -11.32
CA MET A 189 10.59 0.76 -10.54
C MET A 189 12.10 0.45 -10.57
N ALA A 190 12.70 0.58 -11.75
CA ALA A 190 14.11 0.31 -11.98
C ALA A 190 14.96 1.59 -12.08
N THR A 191 16.23 1.49 -11.67
CA THR A 191 17.25 2.51 -11.97
C THR A 191 17.62 2.48 -13.45
N THR A 192 18.40 3.46 -13.92
CA THR A 192 18.92 3.50 -15.30
C THR A 192 19.66 2.20 -15.70
N PHE A 193 20.27 1.49 -14.75
CA PHE A 193 20.94 0.21 -15.00
C PHE A 193 20.08 -1.02 -14.68
N GLY A 194 18.77 -0.88 -14.48
CA GLY A 194 17.84 -1.99 -14.28
C GLY A 194 17.73 -2.52 -12.84
N LEU A 195 18.54 -2.00 -11.90
CA LEU A 195 18.45 -2.40 -10.49
C LEU A 195 17.22 -1.78 -9.80
N PRO A 196 16.68 -2.40 -8.74
CA PRO A 196 15.55 -1.83 -8.04
C PRO A 196 15.89 -0.47 -7.42
N ILE A 197 14.99 0.49 -7.55
CA ILE A 197 15.07 1.77 -6.84
C ILE A 197 15.01 1.52 -5.33
N GLY A 198 15.69 2.34 -4.54
CA GLY A 198 15.63 2.27 -3.08
C GLY A 198 14.37 2.95 -2.53
N ASP A 199 13.79 2.36 -1.49
CA ASP A 199 12.72 3.01 -0.72
C ASP A 199 13.14 4.36 -0.14
N SER A 200 14.40 4.48 0.29
CA SER A 200 14.99 5.74 0.77
C SER A 200 15.00 6.83 -0.31
N TYR A 201 15.23 6.46 -1.58
CA TYR A 201 15.18 7.42 -2.68
C TYR A 201 13.77 8.03 -2.83
N LEU A 202 12.74 7.17 -2.87
CA LEU A 202 11.35 7.65 -2.97
C LEU A 202 10.94 8.49 -1.76
N ARG A 203 11.36 8.09 -0.55
CA ARG A 203 11.09 8.86 0.67
C ARG A 203 11.75 10.23 0.66
N THR A 204 13.02 10.31 0.24
CA THR A 204 13.72 11.60 0.11
C THR A 204 13.04 12.49 -0.92
N LYS A 205 12.70 11.93 -2.10
CA LYS A 205 12.01 12.71 -3.14
C LYS A 205 10.59 13.14 -2.74
N MET A 206 9.90 12.34 -1.94
CA MET A 206 8.62 12.73 -1.34
C MET A 206 8.78 13.88 -0.34
N GLN A 207 9.85 13.82 0.50
CA GLN A 207 10.14 14.89 1.45
C GLN A 207 10.48 16.20 0.74
N ASP A 208 11.28 16.14 -0.36
CA ASP A 208 11.58 17.32 -1.18
C ASP A 208 10.29 18.04 -1.61
N ILE A 209 9.25 17.30 -2.06
CA ILE A 209 7.95 17.85 -2.46
C ILE A 209 7.14 18.38 -1.28
N ILE A 210 7.15 17.67 -0.14
CA ILE A 210 6.50 18.11 1.10
C ILE A 210 7.05 19.47 1.52
N ASP A 211 8.37 19.61 1.54
CA ASP A 211 9.06 20.82 1.96
C ASP A 211 8.82 21.98 0.96
N GLU A 212 8.83 21.69 -0.34
CA GLU A 212 8.60 22.68 -1.41
C GLU A 212 7.18 23.26 -1.37
N LEU A 213 6.18 22.40 -1.16
CA LEU A 213 4.77 22.80 -1.18
C LEU A 213 4.22 23.18 0.20
N GLY A 214 5.00 22.99 1.28
CA GLY A 214 4.53 23.21 2.64
C GLY A 214 3.38 22.26 3.04
N LEU A 215 3.35 21.04 2.48
CA LEU A 215 2.33 20.05 2.78
C LEU A 215 2.56 19.43 4.18
N PRO A 216 1.52 18.86 4.79
CA PRO A 216 1.68 18.08 6.02
C PRO A 216 2.68 16.96 5.84
N ASP A 217 3.54 16.76 6.85
CA ASP A 217 4.55 15.70 6.85
C ASP A 217 3.88 14.33 7.00
N VAL A 218 3.90 13.55 5.93
CA VAL A 218 3.31 12.21 5.88
C VAL A 218 4.33 11.20 5.37
N VAL A 219 4.19 9.96 5.81
CA VAL A 219 5.01 8.87 5.29
C VAL A 219 4.35 8.22 4.07
N PHE A 220 5.13 7.55 3.22
CA PHE A 220 4.61 6.90 2.01
C PHE A 220 3.40 5.96 2.29
N HIS A 221 3.38 5.31 3.45
CA HIS A 221 2.26 4.46 3.86
C HIS A 221 0.96 5.25 4.11
N SER A 222 1.04 6.55 4.43
CA SER A 222 -0.15 7.41 4.59
C SER A 222 -0.93 7.56 3.29
N LEU A 223 -0.26 7.52 2.11
CA LEU A 223 -0.94 7.55 0.81
C LEU A 223 -1.89 6.35 0.62
N ARG A 224 -1.48 5.19 1.14
CA ARG A 224 -2.34 4.01 1.15
C ARG A 224 -3.54 4.19 2.08
N HIS A 225 -3.38 4.84 3.23
CA HIS A 225 -4.50 5.18 4.11
C HIS A 225 -5.46 6.15 3.41
N THR A 226 -4.94 7.20 2.78
CA THR A 226 -5.73 8.10 1.95
C THR A 226 -6.51 7.33 0.87
N SER A 227 -5.86 6.42 0.15
CA SER A 227 -6.51 5.56 -0.85
C SER A 227 -7.69 4.77 -0.29
N VAL A 228 -7.50 4.08 0.84
CA VAL A 228 -8.57 3.30 1.49
C VAL A 228 -9.73 4.19 1.86
N THR A 229 -9.47 5.35 2.46
CA THR A 229 -10.48 6.33 2.86
C THR A 229 -11.31 6.80 1.67
N TYR A 230 -10.64 7.23 0.58
CA TYR A 230 -11.35 7.70 -0.62
C TYR A 230 -12.10 6.59 -1.35
N LYS A 231 -11.54 5.38 -1.44
CA LYS A 231 -12.24 4.23 -2.03
C LYS A 231 -13.50 3.88 -1.26
N LEU A 232 -13.47 3.89 0.08
CA LEU A 232 -14.65 3.69 0.91
C LEU A 232 -15.69 4.79 0.67
N LYS A 233 -15.27 6.06 0.64
CA LYS A 233 -16.17 7.20 0.37
C LYS A 233 -16.82 7.07 -1.01
N LEU A 234 -16.05 6.77 -2.05
CA LEU A 234 -16.52 6.68 -3.44
C LEU A 234 -17.40 5.44 -3.69
N SER A 235 -17.15 4.34 -2.99
CA SER A 235 -17.92 3.09 -3.11
C SER A 235 -19.17 3.06 -2.23
N GLY A 236 -19.48 4.15 -1.48
CA GLY A 236 -20.58 4.15 -0.53
C GLY A 236 -20.39 3.20 0.65
N GLY A 237 -19.14 2.94 1.04
CA GLY A 237 -18.82 2.10 2.20
C GLY A 237 -18.66 0.61 1.90
N ASP A 238 -18.40 0.21 0.65
CA ASP A 238 -18.14 -1.20 0.30
C ASP A 238 -16.79 -1.66 0.85
N ILE A 239 -16.82 -2.10 2.10
CA ILE A 239 -15.65 -2.59 2.84
C ILE A 239 -15.02 -3.81 2.12
N LYS A 240 -15.83 -4.71 1.52
CA LYS A 240 -15.29 -5.91 0.87
C LYS A 240 -14.52 -5.59 -0.40
N ALA A 241 -15.04 -4.70 -1.24
CA ALA A 241 -14.33 -4.26 -2.44
C ALA A 241 -13.00 -3.58 -2.07
N VAL A 242 -13.03 -2.66 -1.08
CA VAL A 242 -11.82 -1.96 -0.62
C VAL A 242 -10.83 -2.90 0.09
N GLN A 243 -11.31 -3.89 0.85
CA GLN A 243 -10.47 -4.93 1.44
C GLN A 243 -9.76 -5.75 0.34
N GLY A 244 -10.48 -6.12 -0.72
CA GLY A 244 -9.92 -6.82 -1.88
C GLY A 244 -8.80 -6.02 -2.55
N ASP A 245 -9.02 -4.74 -2.82
CA ASP A 245 -8.03 -3.84 -3.42
C ASP A 245 -6.82 -3.60 -2.52
N SER A 246 -7.05 -3.46 -1.23
CA SER A 246 -5.99 -3.14 -0.27
C SER A 246 -5.20 -4.38 0.19
N GLY A 247 -5.74 -5.59 0.03
CA GLY A 247 -5.10 -6.82 0.52
C GLY A 247 -4.93 -6.85 2.05
N HIS A 248 -5.87 -6.26 2.79
CA HIS A 248 -5.91 -6.39 4.24
C HIS A 248 -6.54 -7.74 4.62
N ALA A 249 -5.85 -8.50 5.48
CA ALA A 249 -6.34 -9.81 5.92
C ALA A 249 -7.62 -9.70 6.78
N GLN A 250 -7.82 -8.56 7.45
CA GLN A 250 -8.97 -8.31 8.33
C GLN A 250 -9.70 -7.03 7.91
N ALA A 251 -11.03 -7.09 7.89
CA ALA A 251 -11.89 -5.94 7.59
C ALA A 251 -11.72 -4.80 8.62
N ASP A 252 -11.44 -5.14 9.88
CA ASP A 252 -11.23 -4.17 10.96
C ASP A 252 -10.12 -3.16 10.65
N MET A 253 -9.08 -3.56 9.91
CA MET A 253 -8.02 -2.64 9.48
C MET A 253 -8.52 -1.62 8.45
N VAL A 254 -9.56 -1.94 7.68
CA VAL A 254 -10.20 -1.02 6.74
C VAL A 254 -11.14 -0.08 7.50
N THR A 255 -11.89 -0.62 8.47
CA THR A 255 -12.87 0.15 9.26
C THR A 255 -12.22 1.09 10.27
N GLU A 256 -11.05 0.75 10.84
CA GLU A 256 -10.29 1.65 11.73
C GLU A 256 -9.85 2.95 11.04
N VAL A 257 -9.55 2.89 9.74
CA VAL A 257 -9.23 4.07 8.91
C VAL A 257 -10.47 4.90 8.63
N TYR A 258 -11.65 4.27 8.59
CA TYR A 258 -12.93 4.88 8.24
C TYR A 258 -13.66 5.57 9.41
N GLY A 259 -13.18 5.40 10.65
CA GLY A 259 -13.87 5.89 11.86
C GLY A 259 -14.23 7.40 11.88
N HIS A 260 -13.51 8.22 11.10
CA HIS A 260 -13.76 9.65 11.01
C HIS A 260 -14.84 10.05 9.98
N ILE A 261 -15.21 9.14 9.06
CA ILE A 261 -16.21 9.42 8.00
C ILE A 261 -17.62 9.03 8.45
N LEU A 262 -17.73 8.24 9.52
CA LEU A 262 -18.98 7.66 10.03
C LEU A 262 -20.07 8.69 10.36
N ASP A 263 -19.74 9.93 10.74
CA ASP A 263 -20.77 10.91 11.10
C ASP A 263 -21.49 11.49 9.88
N GLU A 264 -20.82 11.70 8.78
CA GLU A 264 -21.42 12.15 7.52
C GLU A 264 -22.30 11.06 6.89
N ASP A 265 -21.83 9.80 6.94
CA ASP A 265 -22.59 8.65 6.45
C ASP A 265 -23.77 8.30 7.37
N ARG A 266 -23.66 8.54 8.69
CA ARG A 266 -24.79 8.43 9.62
C ARG A 266 -25.90 9.44 9.32
N ARG A 267 -25.55 10.67 8.93
CA ARG A 267 -26.51 11.66 8.47
C ARG A 267 -27.19 11.22 7.19
N LYS A 268 -26.43 10.74 6.21
CA LYS A 268 -26.98 10.17 4.97
C LYS A 268 -27.91 8.99 5.22
N ASN A 269 -27.55 8.10 6.14
CA ASN A 269 -28.41 6.98 6.51
C ASN A 269 -29.74 7.47 7.13
N ALA A 270 -29.70 8.51 7.95
CA ALA A 270 -30.92 9.11 8.49
C ALA A 270 -31.78 9.73 7.37
N GLU A 271 -31.19 10.44 6.41
CA GLU A 271 -31.89 10.98 5.24
C GLU A 271 -32.48 9.87 4.35
N LEU A 272 -31.74 8.78 4.12
CA LEU A 272 -32.22 7.62 3.38
C LEU A 272 -33.39 6.95 4.08
N MET A 273 -33.35 6.83 5.41
CA MET A 273 -34.45 6.30 6.21
C MET A 273 -35.68 7.23 6.16
N GLU A 274 -35.47 8.54 6.29
CA GLU A 274 -36.53 9.54 6.15
C GLU A 274 -37.20 9.44 4.77
N ASN A 275 -36.42 9.39 3.71
CA ASN A 275 -36.91 9.31 2.33
C ASN A 275 -37.59 7.97 2.03
N ALA A 276 -37.07 6.86 2.58
CA ALA A 276 -37.59 5.53 2.30
C ALA A 276 -38.89 5.24 3.08
N PHE A 277 -39.02 5.71 4.34
CA PHE A 277 -40.06 5.25 5.26
C PHE A 277 -41.02 6.36 5.74
N TYR A 278 -40.55 7.61 5.74
CA TYR A 278 -41.33 8.72 6.31
C TYR A 278 -41.81 9.73 5.29
N ASN A 279 -41.20 9.77 4.09
CA ASN A 279 -41.66 10.64 3.00
C ASN A 279 -42.92 10.00 2.38
N LYS A 280 -44.11 10.59 2.69
CA LYS A 280 -45.43 10.07 2.30
C LYS A 280 -45.63 9.90 0.78
N GLU A 281 -44.84 10.57 -0.05
CA GLU A 281 -44.89 10.41 -1.51
C GLU A 281 -44.39 9.04 -2.00
N ASN A 282 -43.56 8.36 -1.24
CA ASN A 282 -42.97 7.06 -1.62
C ASN A 282 -43.75 5.86 -1.01
N LEU A 283 -44.62 6.10 -0.02
CA LEU A 283 -45.33 5.02 0.67
C LEU A 283 -46.61 4.54 -0.08
N ASN A 284 -47.01 5.19 -1.18
CA ASN A 284 -48.18 4.76 -1.93
C ASN A 284 -48.05 5.02 -3.44
N PRO A 285 -47.33 4.19 -4.20
CA PRO A 285 -47.28 4.27 -5.66
C PRO A 285 -48.62 3.97 -6.35
N GLN A 286 -49.60 3.39 -5.62
CA GLN A 286 -50.90 2.97 -6.19
C GLN A 286 -52.03 3.98 -6.09
N MET A 287 -51.85 5.14 -5.44
CA MET A 287 -52.88 6.17 -5.36
C MET A 287 -52.79 7.29 -6.43
N LYS A 288 -51.94 7.16 -7.44
CA LYS A 288 -51.85 8.12 -8.53
C LYS A 288 -52.77 7.85 -9.73
N ASN A 289 -53.63 6.85 -9.65
CA ASN A 289 -54.61 6.52 -10.70
C ASN A 289 -56.04 6.37 -10.09
N GLN A 290 -56.57 7.44 -9.57
CA GLN A 290 -58.03 7.67 -9.46
C GLN A 290 -58.33 9.12 -9.72
#